data_814ec2766fb1a0a4c5166dcfd76d1bf6
#
_entry.id   814ec2766fb1a0a4c5166dcfd76d1bf6
#
_cell.length_a   1.000
_cell.length_b   1.000
_cell.length_c   1.000
_cell.angle_alpha   90.00
_cell.angle_beta   90.00
_cell.angle_gamma   90.00
#
_symmetry.space_group_name_H-M   'P 1'
#
loop_
_entity.id
_entity.type
_entity.pdbx_description
1 polymer ?
#
loop_
_entity_poly.entity_id
_entity_poly.type
_entity_poly.pdbx_seq_one_letter_code
_entity_poly.pdbx_strand_id
1 'polypeptide(L)'
;QANAADPHITIMGGQTKGSFNRVVSGWAAMITKQIPGVNASAKGSAGSNANIRAVQAGKSEMALAFASDLHDGAKGIGVYKKKTADVRYVSFVFASVGHFVVKVDSPIKRLKDIKGKTISLGGPGSGSAKNITKMFKHLGIWGTFKDVYAGKKSSDQLVNGKVAAYNWHPGVGSGMIRGTANATKIRLIDMDVEAKASG
;
A
#
# COMPACT_ATOMS: atom_id res chain seq x y z
N GLN A 1 -4.85 45.41 5.57
CA GLN A 1 -5.46 44.11 5.19
C GLN A 1 -4.36 43.09 5.31
N ALA A 2 -4.47 42.19 6.28
CA ALA A 2 -3.57 41.02 6.36
C ALA A 2 -3.82 40.18 5.11
N ASN A 3 -2.82 40.02 4.24
CA ASN A 3 -2.84 39.05 3.15
C ASN A 3 -2.96 37.67 3.82
N ALA A 4 -4.15 37.08 3.76
CA ALA A 4 -4.29 35.67 4.11
C ALA A 4 -3.34 34.90 3.19
N ALA A 5 -2.40 34.16 3.78
CA ALA A 5 -1.51 33.32 2.98
C ALA A 5 -2.37 32.39 2.10
N ASP A 6 -1.97 32.22 0.83
CA ASP A 6 -2.67 31.33 -0.07
C ASP A 6 -2.90 29.96 0.57
N PRO A 7 -4.10 29.38 0.49
CA PRO A 7 -4.40 28.10 1.09
C PRO A 7 -3.47 27.02 0.56
N HIS A 8 -2.84 26.29 1.46
CA HIS A 8 -1.93 25.19 1.13
C HIS A 8 -2.58 23.85 1.40
N ILE A 9 -2.66 22.99 0.39
CA ILE A 9 -3.21 21.63 0.48
C ILE A 9 -2.08 20.61 0.53
N THR A 10 -1.95 19.90 1.64
CA THR A 10 -1.07 18.74 1.75
C THR A 10 -1.85 17.47 1.40
N ILE A 11 -1.31 16.65 0.49
CA ILE A 11 -1.93 15.39 0.06
C ILE A 11 -1.01 14.23 0.45
N MET A 12 -1.47 13.36 1.34
CA MET A 12 -0.70 12.18 1.76
C MET A 12 -0.82 11.06 0.75
N GLY A 13 0.31 10.59 0.25
CA GLY A 13 0.42 9.44 -0.66
C GLY A 13 0.79 8.16 0.08
N GLY A 14 1.74 7.46 -0.46
CA GLY A 14 2.34 6.27 0.12
C GLY A 14 3.86 6.35 0.04
N GLN A 15 4.50 5.20 0.05
CA GLN A 15 5.95 5.15 -0.09
C GLN A 15 6.41 5.70 -1.44
N THR A 16 7.56 6.38 -1.46
CA THR A 16 8.20 6.88 -2.67
C THR A 16 8.28 5.79 -3.75
N LYS A 17 8.01 6.12 -5.01
CA LYS A 17 7.87 5.20 -6.15
C LYS A 17 6.64 4.29 -6.12
N GLY A 18 5.80 4.33 -5.09
CA GLY A 18 4.51 3.62 -5.03
C GLY A 18 3.43 4.34 -5.85
N SER A 19 2.36 3.61 -6.23
CA SER A 19 1.24 4.14 -7.01
C SER A 19 0.55 5.32 -6.32
N PHE A 20 0.32 5.23 -5.01
CA PHE A 20 -0.28 6.31 -4.21
C PHE A 20 0.54 7.59 -4.30
N ASN A 21 1.86 7.50 -4.09
CA ASN A 21 2.74 8.66 -4.15
C ASN A 21 2.71 9.32 -5.54
N ARG A 22 2.75 8.51 -6.61
CA ARG A 22 2.69 9.02 -7.98
C ARG A 22 1.39 9.77 -8.26
N VAL A 23 0.25 9.21 -7.85
CA VAL A 23 -1.07 9.83 -8.07
C VAL A 23 -1.18 11.15 -7.31
N VAL A 24 -0.84 11.18 -6.02
CA VAL A 24 -0.95 12.44 -5.24
C VAL A 24 0.04 13.50 -5.70
N SER A 25 1.21 13.12 -6.23
CA SER A 25 2.14 14.08 -6.85
C SER A 25 1.53 14.72 -8.10
N GLY A 26 0.85 13.91 -8.94
CA GLY A 26 0.12 14.42 -10.09
C GLY A 26 -1.04 15.35 -9.69
N TRP A 27 -1.79 14.99 -8.66
CA TRP A 27 -2.87 15.84 -8.13
C TRP A 27 -2.36 17.15 -7.57
N ALA A 28 -1.30 17.13 -6.77
CA ALA A 28 -0.71 18.35 -6.22
C ALA A 28 -0.27 19.31 -7.33
N ALA A 29 0.42 18.80 -8.36
CA ALA A 29 0.82 19.60 -9.52
C ALA A 29 -0.39 20.15 -10.28
N MET A 30 -1.44 19.35 -10.49
CA MET A 30 -2.65 19.76 -11.18
C MET A 30 -3.42 20.84 -10.40
N ILE A 31 -3.61 20.67 -9.10
CA ILE A 31 -4.30 21.65 -8.24
C ILE A 31 -3.57 22.98 -8.27
N THR A 32 -2.25 22.98 -8.03
CA THR A 32 -1.44 24.21 -8.06
C THR A 32 -1.49 24.91 -9.41
N LYS A 33 -1.54 24.14 -10.52
CA LYS A 33 -1.59 24.71 -11.86
C LYS A 33 -2.96 25.25 -12.24
N GLN A 34 -4.05 24.60 -11.81
CA GLN A 34 -5.39 24.88 -12.34
C GLN A 34 -6.27 25.70 -11.41
N ILE A 35 -5.93 25.80 -10.13
CA ILE A 35 -6.74 26.56 -9.15
C ILE A 35 -5.95 27.80 -8.72
N PRO A 36 -6.28 29.00 -9.22
CA PRO A 36 -5.60 30.22 -8.83
C PRO A 36 -5.64 30.44 -7.31
N GLY A 37 -4.52 30.87 -6.72
CA GLY A 37 -4.40 31.14 -5.29
C GLY A 37 -4.38 29.87 -4.41
N VAL A 38 -4.26 28.66 -4.97
CA VAL A 38 -4.14 27.42 -4.19
C VAL A 38 -2.81 26.74 -4.48
N ASN A 39 -2.04 26.47 -3.43
CA ASN A 39 -0.82 25.69 -3.51
C ASN A 39 -1.07 24.28 -2.94
N ALA A 40 -0.59 23.25 -3.63
CA ALA A 40 -0.69 21.88 -3.16
C ALA A 40 0.66 21.17 -3.16
N SER A 41 0.87 20.29 -2.19
CA SER A 41 2.08 19.46 -2.09
C SER A 41 1.74 18.01 -1.78
N ALA A 42 2.52 17.09 -2.35
CA ALA A 42 2.41 15.67 -2.08
C ALA A 42 3.42 15.27 -1.00
N LYS A 43 2.98 14.52 0.02
CA LYS A 43 3.85 13.93 1.05
C LYS A 43 3.85 12.41 0.97
N GLY A 44 5.03 11.81 1.06
CA GLY A 44 5.19 10.37 1.24
C GLY A 44 4.77 9.92 2.63
N SER A 45 4.37 8.65 2.75
CA SER A 45 3.94 8.07 4.02
C SER A 45 4.20 6.54 4.06
N ALA A 46 3.90 5.93 5.21
CA ALA A 46 3.89 4.48 5.35
C ALA A 46 2.70 3.79 4.63
N GLY A 47 1.69 4.55 4.17
CA GLY A 47 0.50 4.06 3.46
C GLY A 47 -0.82 4.38 4.15
N SER A 48 -1.89 3.69 3.77
CA SER A 48 -3.28 4.02 4.12
C SER A 48 -3.52 4.38 5.58
N ASN A 49 -3.05 3.55 6.52
CA ASN A 49 -3.31 3.77 7.94
C ASN A 49 -2.64 5.05 8.46
N ALA A 50 -1.41 5.34 7.99
CA ALA A 50 -0.72 6.57 8.33
C ALA A 50 -1.44 7.80 7.72
N ASN A 51 -1.94 7.65 6.51
CA ASN A 51 -2.67 8.67 5.77
C ASN A 51 -3.97 9.06 6.49
N ILE A 52 -4.79 8.08 6.84
CA ILE A 52 -6.05 8.29 7.56
C ILE A 52 -5.79 9.00 8.90
N ARG A 53 -4.76 8.56 9.64
CA ARG A 53 -4.40 9.23 10.90
C ARG A 53 -3.91 10.66 10.69
N ALA A 54 -3.20 10.94 9.60
CA ALA A 54 -2.72 12.30 9.31
C ALA A 54 -3.90 13.25 9.02
N VAL A 55 -4.87 12.80 8.21
CA VAL A 55 -6.09 13.58 7.95
C VAL A 55 -6.91 13.76 9.24
N GLN A 56 -7.12 12.69 10.03
CA GLN A 56 -7.85 12.78 11.30
C GLN A 56 -7.18 13.76 12.29
N ALA A 57 -5.87 13.88 12.24
CA ALA A 57 -5.10 14.79 13.11
C ALA A 57 -4.93 16.21 12.53
N GLY A 58 -5.57 16.55 11.40
CA GLY A 58 -5.43 17.84 10.73
C GLY A 58 -4.02 18.12 10.18
N LYS A 59 -3.21 17.08 9.97
CA LYS A 59 -1.83 17.20 9.44
C LYS A 59 -1.78 17.12 7.91
N SER A 60 -2.91 16.86 7.28
CA SER A 60 -3.08 16.76 5.84
C SER A 60 -4.56 16.93 5.50
N GLU A 61 -4.85 17.69 4.47
CA GLU A 61 -6.23 17.96 4.01
C GLU A 61 -6.78 16.79 3.21
N MET A 62 -5.92 16.10 2.47
CA MET A 62 -6.31 14.98 1.60
C MET A 62 -5.33 13.81 1.71
N ALA A 63 -5.82 12.61 1.38
CA ALA A 63 -4.98 11.42 1.36
C ALA A 63 -5.56 10.31 0.47
N LEU A 64 -4.69 9.43 -0.04
CA LEU A 64 -5.12 8.14 -0.60
C LEU A 64 -5.12 7.06 0.48
N ALA A 65 -6.17 6.26 0.46
CA ALA A 65 -6.32 5.12 1.36
C ALA A 65 -7.03 3.96 0.68
N PHE A 66 -6.81 2.74 1.14
CA PHE A 66 -7.67 1.62 0.78
C PHE A 66 -9.04 1.77 1.42
N ALA A 67 -10.10 1.41 0.70
CA ALA A 67 -11.47 1.45 1.22
C ALA A 67 -11.63 0.62 2.51
N SER A 68 -10.96 -0.54 2.60
CA SER A 68 -10.96 -1.38 3.79
C SER A 68 -10.34 -0.69 5.02
N ASP A 69 -9.30 0.13 4.83
CA ASP A 69 -8.68 0.88 5.92
C ASP A 69 -9.54 2.06 6.35
N LEU A 70 -10.20 2.72 5.40
CA LEU A 70 -11.17 3.78 5.69
C LEU A 70 -12.37 3.24 6.48
N HIS A 71 -12.91 2.07 6.08
CA HIS A 71 -13.98 1.39 6.81
C HIS A 71 -13.54 1.06 8.25
N ASP A 72 -12.37 0.44 8.44
CA ASP A 72 -11.85 0.10 9.76
C ASP A 72 -11.66 1.36 10.63
N GLY A 73 -11.17 2.45 10.04
CA GLY A 73 -11.05 3.75 10.71
C GLY A 73 -12.39 4.33 11.13
N ALA A 74 -13.37 4.34 10.24
CA ALA A 74 -14.72 4.84 10.54
C ALA A 74 -15.41 4.05 11.66
N LYS A 75 -15.11 2.75 11.77
CA LYS A 75 -15.63 1.87 12.84
C LYS A 75 -14.79 1.91 14.12
N GLY A 76 -13.57 2.41 14.08
CA GLY A 76 -12.63 2.39 15.20
C GLY A 76 -12.11 0.98 15.53
N ILE A 77 -11.96 0.11 14.52
CA ILE A 77 -11.54 -1.28 14.66
C ILE A 77 -10.16 -1.54 14.06
N GLY A 78 -9.64 -2.74 14.28
CA GLY A 78 -8.32 -3.14 13.77
C GLY A 78 -7.19 -2.33 14.41
N VAL A 79 -6.45 -1.56 13.59
CA VAL A 79 -5.34 -0.71 14.06
C VAL A 79 -5.79 0.65 14.62
N TYR A 80 -7.09 0.94 14.58
CA TYR A 80 -7.67 2.16 15.09
C TYR A 80 -8.30 1.93 16.46
N LYS A 81 -7.87 2.68 17.47
CA LYS A 81 -8.41 2.59 18.84
C LYS A 81 -9.69 3.40 19.04
N LYS A 82 -9.95 4.36 18.13
CA LYS A 82 -11.12 5.26 18.12
C LYS A 82 -11.56 5.48 16.67
N LYS A 83 -12.83 5.84 16.48
CA LYS A 83 -13.38 6.23 15.18
C LYS A 83 -12.63 7.45 14.62
N THR A 84 -12.35 7.44 13.33
CA THR A 84 -11.79 8.59 12.61
C THR A 84 -12.94 9.49 12.13
N ALA A 85 -13.56 10.22 13.07
CA ALA A 85 -14.83 10.93 12.86
C ALA A 85 -14.75 12.08 11.84
N ASP A 86 -13.56 12.68 11.67
CA ASP A 86 -13.36 13.84 10.79
C ASP A 86 -12.88 13.46 9.38
N VAL A 87 -12.60 12.17 9.14
CA VAL A 87 -12.20 11.68 7.82
C VAL A 87 -13.44 11.41 6.96
N ARG A 88 -13.44 11.93 5.73
CA ARG A 88 -14.52 11.74 4.76
C ARG A 88 -14.01 11.07 3.50
N TYR A 89 -14.82 10.18 2.94
CA TYR A 89 -14.61 9.64 1.61
C TYR A 89 -15.00 10.68 0.55
N VAL A 90 -14.14 10.89 -0.41
CA VAL A 90 -14.38 11.82 -1.51
C VAL A 90 -14.69 11.08 -2.81
N SER A 91 -13.79 10.20 -3.25
CA SER A 91 -13.92 9.53 -4.54
C SER A 91 -13.13 8.22 -4.61
N PHE A 92 -13.55 7.33 -5.50
CA PHE A 92 -12.73 6.20 -5.97
C PHE A 92 -11.73 6.70 -7.01
N VAL A 93 -10.49 6.24 -6.91
CA VAL A 93 -9.40 6.67 -7.80
C VAL A 93 -8.94 5.54 -8.72
N PHE A 94 -8.59 4.39 -8.16
CA PHE A 94 -8.18 3.20 -8.91
C PHE A 94 -8.26 1.93 -8.08
N ALA A 95 -8.40 0.79 -8.76
CA ALA A 95 -8.31 -0.51 -8.11
C ALA A 95 -6.86 -0.85 -7.77
N SER A 96 -6.63 -1.24 -6.52
CA SER A 96 -5.34 -1.73 -6.06
C SER A 96 -5.37 -3.25 -6.03
N VAL A 97 -4.55 -3.89 -6.86
CA VAL A 97 -4.53 -5.34 -7.03
C VAL A 97 -3.37 -5.94 -6.25
N GLY A 98 -3.65 -7.01 -5.50
CA GLY A 98 -2.61 -7.76 -4.79
C GLY A 98 -1.68 -8.47 -5.77
N HIS A 99 -0.38 -8.29 -5.59
CA HIS A 99 0.65 -9.00 -6.36
C HIS A 99 1.55 -9.74 -5.37
N PHE A 100 1.56 -11.06 -5.47
CA PHE A 100 2.49 -11.90 -4.72
C PHE A 100 3.59 -12.36 -5.68
N VAL A 101 4.78 -11.78 -5.51
CA VAL A 101 5.88 -11.85 -6.48
C VAL A 101 6.94 -12.83 -6.01
N VAL A 102 7.33 -13.73 -6.89
CA VAL A 102 8.42 -14.70 -6.69
C VAL A 102 9.37 -14.69 -7.89
N LYS A 103 10.60 -15.19 -7.74
CA LYS A 103 11.46 -15.50 -8.89
C LYS A 103 10.82 -16.60 -9.75
N VAL A 104 11.08 -16.62 -11.06
CA VAL A 104 10.50 -17.58 -12.00
C VAL A 104 10.82 -19.04 -11.63
N ASP A 105 12.03 -19.28 -11.12
CA ASP A 105 12.55 -20.59 -10.68
C ASP A 105 12.18 -20.95 -9.24
N SER A 106 11.45 -20.08 -8.53
CA SER A 106 11.02 -20.33 -7.15
C SER A 106 10.18 -21.60 -7.03
N PRO A 107 10.37 -22.44 -6.02
CA PRO A 107 9.53 -23.58 -5.74
C PRO A 107 8.10 -23.19 -5.26
N ILE A 108 7.89 -21.92 -4.86
CA ILE A 108 6.59 -21.42 -4.42
C ILE A 108 5.65 -21.35 -5.63
N LYS A 109 4.70 -22.27 -5.77
CA LYS A 109 3.68 -22.30 -6.82
C LYS A 109 2.33 -21.76 -6.33
N ARG A 110 2.05 -21.89 -5.04
CA ARG A 110 0.83 -21.46 -4.35
C ARG A 110 1.19 -20.77 -3.03
N LEU A 111 0.24 -20.04 -2.42
CA LEU A 111 0.49 -19.35 -1.16
C LEU A 111 0.90 -20.29 -0.01
N LYS A 112 0.39 -21.53 0.00
CA LYS A 112 0.75 -22.52 1.02
C LYS A 112 2.23 -22.97 0.99
N ASP A 113 2.89 -22.80 -0.15
CA ASP A 113 4.29 -23.21 -0.32
C ASP A 113 5.30 -22.27 0.35
N ILE A 114 4.81 -21.21 1.00
CA ILE A 114 5.66 -20.25 1.75
C ILE A 114 6.15 -20.76 3.10
N LYS A 115 5.67 -21.93 3.55
CA LYS A 115 6.07 -22.53 4.83
C LYS A 115 7.59 -22.60 4.97
N GLY A 116 8.12 -22.11 6.09
CA GLY A 116 9.56 -22.06 6.39
C GLY A 116 10.35 -21.02 5.60
N LYS A 117 9.73 -20.22 4.72
CA LYS A 117 10.40 -19.20 3.92
C LYS A 117 10.36 -17.83 4.60
N THR A 118 11.23 -16.91 4.17
CA THR A 118 11.16 -15.49 4.56
C THR A 118 10.38 -14.72 3.50
N ILE A 119 9.30 -14.03 3.93
CA ILE A 119 8.34 -13.35 3.06
C ILE A 119 8.24 -11.88 3.43
N SER A 120 8.35 -10.97 2.46
CA SER A 120 8.08 -9.56 2.70
C SER A 120 6.62 -9.23 2.45
N LEU A 121 5.94 -8.74 3.50
CA LEU A 121 4.49 -8.46 3.47
C LEU A 121 4.17 -7.04 2.96
N GLY A 122 5.17 -6.21 2.70
CA GLY A 122 5.02 -4.79 2.37
C GLY A 122 5.69 -3.89 3.38
N GLY A 123 5.25 -2.64 3.51
CA GLY A 123 5.80 -1.70 4.49
C GLY A 123 5.17 -1.86 5.88
N PRO A 124 5.89 -1.52 6.95
CA PRO A 124 5.32 -1.51 8.30
C PRO A 124 4.07 -0.63 8.35
N GLY A 125 2.96 -1.15 8.90
CA GLY A 125 1.71 -0.40 9.05
C GLY A 125 1.00 -0.05 7.74
N SER A 126 1.43 -0.58 6.59
CA SER A 126 0.77 -0.34 5.31
C SER A 126 -0.51 -1.17 5.16
N GLY A 127 -1.45 -0.66 4.35
CA GLY A 127 -2.65 -1.43 3.99
C GLY A 127 -2.31 -2.73 3.24
N SER A 128 -1.25 -2.74 2.42
CA SER A 128 -0.76 -3.96 1.75
C SER A 128 -0.41 -5.05 2.74
N ALA A 129 0.39 -4.71 3.77
CA ALA A 129 0.77 -5.66 4.81
C ALA A 129 -0.45 -6.15 5.60
N LYS A 130 -1.38 -5.25 5.95
CA LYS A 130 -2.62 -5.60 6.64
C LYS A 130 -3.46 -6.59 5.82
N ASN A 131 -3.67 -6.30 4.54
CA ASN A 131 -4.55 -7.11 3.69
C ASN A 131 -4.00 -8.53 3.49
N ILE A 132 -2.72 -8.67 3.17
CA ILE A 132 -2.11 -10.00 3.02
C ILE A 132 -2.07 -10.78 4.34
N THR A 133 -1.88 -10.08 5.47
CA THR A 133 -1.93 -10.72 6.80
C THR A 133 -3.33 -11.28 7.09
N LYS A 134 -4.39 -10.52 6.77
CA LYS A 134 -5.78 -11.01 6.90
C LYS A 134 -5.99 -12.26 6.04
N MET A 135 -5.54 -12.25 4.79
CA MET A 135 -5.62 -13.41 3.89
C MET A 135 -4.86 -14.62 4.44
N PHE A 136 -3.62 -14.46 4.87
CA PHE A 136 -2.83 -15.57 5.42
C PHE A 136 -3.42 -16.17 6.71
N LYS A 137 -4.05 -15.35 7.54
CA LYS A 137 -4.80 -15.83 8.71
C LYS A 137 -6.04 -16.62 8.30
N HIS A 138 -6.80 -16.13 7.33
CA HIS A 138 -7.97 -16.84 6.79
C HIS A 138 -7.59 -18.20 6.17
N LEU A 139 -6.48 -18.26 5.44
CA LEU A 139 -5.95 -19.49 4.84
C LEU A 139 -5.26 -20.44 5.84
N GLY A 140 -5.16 -20.07 7.13
CA GLY A 140 -4.51 -20.89 8.16
C GLY A 140 -2.99 -21.03 8.00
N ILE A 141 -2.34 -20.18 7.21
CA ILE A 141 -0.89 -20.25 6.96
C ILE A 141 -0.09 -19.18 7.72
N TRP A 142 -0.77 -18.29 8.45
CA TRP A 142 -0.09 -17.30 9.30
C TRP A 142 0.76 -18.00 10.39
N GLY A 143 2.00 -17.53 10.56
CA GLY A 143 2.94 -18.11 11.53
C GLY A 143 3.72 -19.33 11.03
N THR A 144 3.45 -19.81 9.80
CA THR A 144 4.20 -20.93 9.21
C THR A 144 5.47 -20.49 8.47
N PHE A 145 5.72 -19.19 8.35
CA PHE A 145 6.83 -18.57 7.62
C PHE A 145 7.41 -17.40 8.47
N LYS A 146 8.59 -16.91 8.08
CA LYS A 146 9.19 -15.71 8.68
C LYS A 146 8.70 -14.47 7.92
N ASP A 147 7.95 -13.61 8.61
CA ASP A 147 7.49 -12.35 8.03
C ASP A 147 8.51 -11.23 8.23
N VAL A 148 8.66 -10.39 7.20
CA VAL A 148 9.44 -9.16 7.24
C VAL A 148 8.66 -8.02 6.57
N TYR A 149 8.98 -6.78 6.95
CA TYR A 149 8.27 -5.58 6.49
C TYR A 149 9.24 -4.64 5.77
N ALA A 150 9.74 -5.06 4.60
CA ALA A 150 10.77 -4.34 3.88
C ALA A 150 10.28 -3.14 3.05
N GLY A 151 8.97 -3.03 2.84
CA GLY A 151 8.38 -1.93 2.07
C GLY A 151 9.00 -1.81 0.67
N LYS A 152 9.49 -0.63 0.31
CA LYS A 152 10.13 -0.37 -1.00
C LYS A 152 11.40 -1.19 -1.25
N LYS A 153 12.04 -1.72 -0.21
CA LYS A 153 13.22 -2.59 -0.32
C LYS A 153 12.86 -4.05 -0.65
N SER A 154 11.58 -4.41 -0.68
CA SER A 154 11.14 -5.81 -0.92
C SER A 154 11.62 -6.33 -2.27
N SER A 155 11.61 -5.49 -3.32
CA SER A 155 12.15 -5.80 -4.65
C SER A 155 13.61 -6.21 -4.58
N ASP A 156 14.45 -5.35 -4.00
CA ASP A 156 15.90 -5.59 -3.87
C ASP A 156 16.17 -6.83 -3.01
N GLN A 157 15.38 -7.05 -1.96
CA GLN A 157 15.51 -8.24 -1.11
C GLN A 157 15.17 -9.53 -1.87
N LEU A 158 14.17 -9.51 -2.78
CA LEU A 158 13.87 -10.66 -3.63
C LEU A 158 14.99 -10.92 -4.63
N VAL A 159 15.47 -9.89 -5.31
CA VAL A 159 16.59 -9.99 -6.28
C VAL A 159 17.82 -10.59 -5.60
N ASN A 160 18.16 -10.12 -4.40
CA ASN A 160 19.32 -10.56 -3.63
C ASN A 160 19.10 -11.84 -2.82
N GLY A 161 17.95 -12.52 -2.96
CA GLY A 161 17.64 -13.79 -2.28
C GLY A 161 17.42 -13.68 -0.77
N LYS A 162 17.27 -12.46 -0.21
CA LYS A 162 16.99 -12.24 1.22
C LYS A 162 15.55 -12.57 1.61
N VAL A 163 14.63 -12.53 0.65
CA VAL A 163 13.26 -13.03 0.79
C VAL A 163 12.92 -13.95 -0.38
N ALA A 164 12.07 -14.94 -0.13
CA ALA A 164 11.62 -15.89 -1.16
C ALA A 164 10.46 -15.32 -1.99
N ALA A 165 9.71 -14.39 -1.40
CA ALA A 165 8.60 -13.69 -2.07
C ALA A 165 8.36 -12.32 -1.42
N TYR A 166 7.67 -11.44 -2.15
CA TYR A 166 7.09 -10.24 -1.54
C TYR A 166 5.67 -10.00 -2.01
N ASN A 167 4.88 -9.41 -1.12
CA ASN A 167 3.55 -8.93 -1.40
C ASN A 167 3.56 -7.42 -1.64
N TRP A 168 2.83 -6.99 -2.67
CA TRP A 168 2.62 -5.59 -2.99
C TRP A 168 1.22 -5.35 -3.56
N HIS A 169 0.55 -4.29 -3.10
CA HIS A 169 -0.79 -3.93 -3.59
C HIS A 169 -0.71 -2.59 -4.34
N PRO A 170 -0.23 -2.57 -5.57
CA PRO A 170 -0.21 -1.36 -6.39
C PRO A 170 -1.46 -1.25 -7.25
N GLY A 171 -1.60 -0.12 -7.94
CA GLY A 171 -2.35 -0.08 -9.20
C GLY A 171 -1.63 -0.87 -10.30
N VAL A 172 -2.34 -1.19 -11.37
CA VAL A 172 -1.78 -1.84 -12.55
C VAL A 172 -0.61 -1.00 -13.11
N GLY A 173 0.43 -1.66 -13.60
CA GLY A 173 1.62 -1.00 -14.15
C GLY A 173 2.60 -0.47 -13.10
N SER A 174 2.66 -1.09 -11.93
CA SER A 174 3.57 -0.73 -10.83
C SER A 174 5.04 -0.66 -11.26
N GLY A 175 5.66 0.50 -11.03
CA GLY A 175 7.09 0.69 -11.28
C GLY A 175 7.99 -0.23 -10.46
N MET A 176 7.57 -0.59 -9.25
CA MET A 176 8.32 -1.52 -8.40
C MET A 176 8.34 -2.93 -8.99
N ILE A 177 7.20 -3.43 -9.47
CA ILE A 177 7.11 -4.78 -10.07
C ILE A 177 7.88 -4.82 -11.38
N ARG A 178 7.73 -3.79 -12.23
CA ARG A 178 8.53 -3.68 -13.47
C ARG A 178 10.02 -3.62 -13.18
N GLY A 179 10.44 -2.84 -12.18
CA GLY A 179 11.84 -2.77 -11.77
C GLY A 179 12.38 -4.12 -11.30
N THR A 180 11.58 -4.90 -10.56
CA THR A 180 11.95 -6.27 -10.19
C THR A 180 12.08 -7.17 -11.42
N ALA A 181 11.13 -7.08 -12.36
CA ALA A 181 11.13 -7.87 -13.59
C ALA A 181 12.32 -7.55 -14.50
N ASN A 182 12.78 -6.31 -14.50
CA ASN A 182 14.00 -5.90 -15.23
C ASN A 182 15.29 -6.44 -14.58
N ALA A 183 15.31 -6.57 -13.25
CA ALA A 183 16.47 -7.05 -12.51
C ALA A 183 16.59 -8.58 -12.43
N THR A 184 15.46 -9.29 -12.49
CA THR A 184 15.41 -10.76 -12.46
C THR A 184 14.10 -11.26 -13.06
N LYS A 185 14.10 -12.47 -13.63
CA LYS A 185 12.88 -13.10 -14.12
C LYS A 185 11.95 -13.42 -12.95
N ILE A 186 10.71 -12.95 -13.00
CA ILE A 186 9.70 -13.13 -11.97
C ILE A 186 8.43 -13.76 -12.52
N ARG A 187 7.60 -14.28 -11.61
CA ARG A 187 6.19 -14.58 -11.87
C ARG A 187 5.33 -14.16 -10.68
N LEU A 188 4.06 -14.02 -10.92
CA LEU A 188 3.06 -13.76 -9.90
C LEU A 188 2.42 -15.09 -9.48
N ILE A 189 2.11 -15.20 -8.20
CA ILE A 189 1.29 -16.30 -7.68
C ILE A 189 -0.17 -15.87 -7.81
N ASP A 190 -0.98 -16.76 -8.38
CA ASP A 190 -2.43 -16.57 -8.39
C ASP A 190 -2.97 -16.76 -6.96
N MET A 191 -3.50 -15.68 -6.41
CA MET A 191 -4.05 -15.67 -5.05
C MET A 191 -5.53 -16.04 -5.01
N ASP A 192 -6.24 -15.97 -6.14
CA ASP A 192 -7.68 -16.25 -6.22
C ASP A 192 -7.99 -17.75 -6.17
N VAL A 193 -7.08 -18.58 -6.68
CA VAL A 193 -7.26 -20.05 -6.67
C VAL A 193 -7.39 -20.57 -5.25
N GLU A 194 -6.61 -20.05 -4.32
CA GLU A 194 -6.68 -20.50 -2.92
C GLU A 194 -7.80 -19.83 -2.13
N ALA A 195 -8.17 -18.60 -2.47
CA ALA A 195 -9.31 -17.91 -1.86
C ALA A 195 -10.63 -18.60 -2.22
N LYS A 196 -10.75 -19.12 -3.46
CA LYS A 196 -11.94 -19.86 -3.90
C LYS A 196 -12.01 -21.28 -3.33
N ALA A 197 -10.88 -21.90 -3.03
CA ALA A 197 -10.82 -23.25 -2.47
C ALA A 197 -11.12 -23.29 -0.95
N SER A 198 -11.14 -22.15 -0.27
CA SER A 198 -11.39 -22.05 1.17
C SER A 198 -12.85 -21.66 1.53
N GLY A 199 -13.77 -21.59 0.53
CA GLY A 199 -15.22 -21.37 0.72
C GLY A 199 -15.61 -19.92 0.73
#